data_7217d2f6227b1fcb503ce6c773944340
#
_entry.id   7217d2f6227b1fcb503ce6c773944340
#
_cell.length_a   1.000
_cell.length_b   1.000
_cell.length_c   1.000
_cell.angle_alpha   90.00
_cell.angle_beta   90.00
_cell.angle_gamma   90.00
#
_symmetry.space_group_name_H-M   'P 1'
#
loop_
_entity.id
_entity.type
_entity.pdbx_description
1 polymer ?
#
loop_
_entity_poly.entity_id
_entity_poly.type
_entity_poly.pdbx_seq_one_letter_code
_entity_poly.pdbx_strand_id
1 'polypeptide(L)'
;MKDENCIFCKIANGEIPSATLYEDEDFRVILDLGPATRGHALILPKEHYANVIALPEERTAKAFILAKKMAAKMMEALHCDGVNIVQNNGVAAGQTVFHFHIHLIPRYEGDKAGVTWTPGTLTDEGKEEILKAFAAVQE
;
A
#
# COMPACT_ATOMS: atom_id res chain seq x y z
N MET A 1 -7.92 16.50 2.73
CA MET A 1 -9.31 16.87 2.33
C MET A 1 -10.00 15.66 1.72
N LYS A 2 -11.26 15.43 2.09
CA LYS A 2 -12.01 14.29 1.59
C LYS A 2 -12.58 14.58 0.20
N ASP A 3 -12.67 13.53 -0.62
CA ASP A 3 -13.31 13.60 -1.93
C ASP A 3 -14.62 12.83 -1.86
N GLU A 4 -15.73 13.52 -2.12
CA GLU A 4 -17.09 12.93 -2.04
C GLU A 4 -17.31 11.82 -3.06
N ASN A 5 -16.54 11.78 -4.13
CA ASN A 5 -16.65 10.76 -5.16
C ASN A 5 -15.68 9.59 -4.97
N CYS A 6 -14.89 9.61 -3.90
CA CYS A 6 -13.90 8.58 -3.62
C CYS A 6 -14.46 7.55 -2.65
N ILE A 7 -14.55 6.30 -3.11
CA ILE A 7 -15.06 5.21 -2.29
C ILE A 7 -14.17 4.98 -1.05
N PHE A 8 -12.84 5.13 -1.18
CA PHE A 8 -11.94 4.94 -0.05
C PHE A 8 -12.04 6.07 0.97
N CYS A 9 -12.34 7.30 0.55
CA CYS A 9 -12.67 8.38 1.49
C CYS A 9 -13.89 8.01 2.32
N LYS A 10 -14.93 7.48 1.67
CA LYS A 10 -16.17 7.08 2.34
C LYS A 10 -15.93 5.93 3.33
N ILE A 11 -15.16 4.93 2.92
CA ILE A 11 -14.83 3.80 3.78
C ILE A 11 -13.96 4.25 4.96
N ALA A 12 -12.91 5.01 4.67
CA ALA A 12 -11.98 5.47 5.70
C ALA A 12 -12.65 6.32 6.77
N ASN A 13 -13.69 7.06 6.40
CA ASN A 13 -14.41 7.95 7.31
C ASN A 13 -15.72 7.34 7.86
N GLY A 14 -15.95 6.07 7.61
CA GLY A 14 -17.07 5.34 8.19
C GLY A 14 -18.42 5.55 7.53
N GLU A 15 -18.46 6.23 6.38
CA GLU A 15 -19.72 6.43 5.64
C GLU A 15 -20.19 5.14 4.98
N ILE A 16 -19.25 4.27 4.60
CA ILE A 16 -19.53 2.94 4.09
C ILE A 16 -18.98 1.94 5.09
N PRO A 17 -19.76 0.97 5.56
CA PRO A 17 -19.29 -0.04 6.51
C PRO A 17 -18.14 -0.87 5.96
N SER A 18 -17.23 -1.29 6.83
CA SER A 18 -16.11 -2.14 6.47
C SER A 18 -15.71 -3.01 7.66
N ALA A 19 -14.99 -4.10 7.39
CA ALA A 19 -14.40 -4.90 8.44
C ALA A 19 -13.12 -4.19 8.89
N THR A 20 -13.20 -3.41 9.94
CA THR A 20 -12.13 -2.56 10.43
C THR A 20 -11.26 -3.30 11.45
N LEU A 21 -9.95 -3.35 11.17
CA LEU A 21 -8.96 -3.97 12.06
C LEU A 21 -8.37 -2.96 13.05
N TYR A 22 -8.29 -1.71 12.65
CA TYR A 22 -7.67 -0.64 13.44
C TYR A 22 -8.14 0.71 12.92
N GLU A 23 -8.22 1.68 13.81
CA GLU A 23 -8.59 3.05 13.43
C GLU A 23 -7.94 4.04 14.39
N ASP A 24 -7.44 5.15 13.86
CA ASP A 24 -7.01 6.30 14.63
C ASP A 24 -7.50 7.59 13.97
N GLU A 25 -6.97 8.73 14.38
CA GLU A 25 -7.38 10.03 13.82
C GLU A 25 -7.08 10.15 12.33
N ASP A 26 -6.00 9.52 11.87
CA ASP A 26 -5.47 9.72 10.53
C ASP A 26 -5.71 8.57 9.57
N PHE A 27 -5.90 7.35 10.08
CA PHE A 27 -5.97 6.14 9.27
C PHE A 27 -7.08 5.19 9.71
N ARG A 28 -7.50 4.36 8.78
CA ARG A 28 -8.32 3.19 9.04
C ARG A 28 -7.71 2.00 8.32
N VAL A 29 -7.64 0.87 8.98
CA VAL A 29 -7.15 -0.38 8.41
C VAL A 29 -8.33 -1.32 8.26
N ILE A 30 -8.58 -1.78 7.04
CA ILE A 30 -9.74 -2.62 6.72
C ILE A 30 -9.30 -3.91 6.05
N LEU A 31 -10.19 -4.91 6.05
CA LEU A 31 -9.98 -6.10 5.23
C LEU A 31 -10.39 -5.83 3.79
N ASP A 32 -9.59 -6.29 2.84
CA ASP A 32 -9.89 -6.18 1.42
C ASP A 32 -10.99 -7.20 1.08
N LEU A 33 -12.05 -6.77 0.39
CA LEU A 33 -13.14 -7.65 -0.02
C LEU A 33 -12.79 -8.54 -1.21
N GLY A 34 -11.71 -8.21 -1.96
CA GLY A 34 -11.17 -9.03 -3.03
C GLY A 34 -9.76 -9.51 -2.69
N PRO A 35 -9.59 -10.28 -1.61
CA PRO A 35 -8.26 -10.55 -1.05
C PRO A 35 -7.39 -11.41 -1.95
N ALA A 36 -6.09 -11.10 -1.98
CA ALA A 36 -5.09 -11.96 -2.60
C ALA A 36 -4.87 -13.22 -1.77
N THR A 37 -4.94 -13.07 -0.43
CA THR A 37 -4.84 -14.17 0.53
C THR A 37 -5.76 -13.89 1.70
N ARG A 38 -5.95 -14.88 2.55
CA ARG A 38 -6.73 -14.74 3.79
C ARG A 38 -6.08 -13.70 4.70
N GLY A 39 -6.83 -12.64 5.00
CA GLY A 39 -6.36 -11.57 5.88
C GLY A 39 -5.75 -10.38 5.17
N HIS A 40 -5.76 -10.34 3.84
CA HIS A 40 -5.29 -9.19 3.05
C HIS A 40 -5.99 -7.92 3.54
N ALA A 41 -5.21 -6.96 4.00
CA ALA A 41 -5.72 -5.72 4.58
C ALA A 41 -5.22 -4.49 3.81
N LEU A 42 -5.93 -3.38 4.00
CA LEU A 42 -5.60 -2.09 3.39
C LEU A 42 -5.48 -1.05 4.48
N ILE A 43 -4.43 -0.24 4.41
CA ILE A 43 -4.29 0.95 5.25
C ILE A 43 -4.74 2.14 4.41
N LEU A 44 -5.75 2.86 4.90
CA LEU A 44 -6.33 4.01 4.22
C LEU A 44 -6.16 5.25 5.07
N PRO A 45 -5.56 6.34 4.54
CA PRO A 45 -5.66 7.64 5.22
C PRO A 45 -7.09 8.16 5.13
N LYS A 46 -7.52 8.88 6.15
CA LYS A 46 -8.86 9.49 6.18
C LYS A 46 -8.98 10.68 5.24
N GLU A 47 -7.86 11.40 5.02
CA GLU A 47 -7.81 12.46 4.03
C GLU A 47 -7.47 11.90 2.65
N HIS A 48 -7.91 12.59 1.62
CA HIS A 48 -7.70 12.16 0.24
C HIS A 48 -6.35 12.61 -0.30
N TYR A 49 -5.54 11.64 -0.71
CA TYR A 49 -4.30 11.86 -1.47
C TYR A 49 -4.26 10.79 -2.55
N ALA A 50 -3.97 11.18 -3.78
CA ALA A 50 -4.05 10.23 -4.90
C ALA A 50 -3.06 9.07 -4.78
N ASN A 51 -1.84 9.36 -4.32
CA ASN A 51 -0.76 8.37 -4.26
C ASN A 51 0.31 8.84 -3.26
N VAL A 52 1.43 8.09 -3.17
CA VAL A 52 2.50 8.42 -2.22
C VAL A 52 3.18 9.75 -2.55
N ILE A 53 3.22 10.13 -3.82
CA ILE A 53 3.87 11.39 -4.24
C ILE A 53 3.10 12.59 -3.68
N ALA A 54 1.77 12.49 -3.63
CA ALA A 54 0.90 13.56 -3.11
C ALA A 54 0.81 13.56 -1.58
N LEU A 55 1.17 12.45 -0.94
CA LEU A 55 1.05 12.29 0.51
C LEU A 55 2.12 13.11 1.23
N PRO A 56 1.76 13.98 2.19
CA PRO A 56 2.75 14.73 2.97
C PRO A 56 3.71 13.79 3.71
N GLU A 57 4.96 14.22 3.86
CA GLU A 57 6.02 13.40 4.50
C GLU A 57 5.63 12.90 5.88
N GLU A 58 4.99 13.75 6.68
CA GLU A 58 4.52 13.38 8.01
C GLU A 58 3.52 12.22 7.95
N ARG A 59 2.56 12.29 7.01
CA ARG A 59 1.57 11.23 6.81
C ARG A 59 2.22 9.97 6.25
N THR A 60 3.19 10.13 5.38
CA THR A 60 3.95 9.01 4.80
C THR A 60 4.65 8.24 5.92
N ALA A 61 5.35 8.96 6.81
CA ALA A 61 6.04 8.35 7.94
C ALA A 61 5.06 7.59 8.84
N LYS A 62 3.95 8.20 9.18
CA LYS A 62 2.92 7.57 10.04
C LYS A 62 2.32 6.33 9.38
N ALA A 63 2.05 6.40 8.06
CA ALA A 63 1.47 5.29 7.32
C ALA A 63 2.38 4.05 7.37
N PHE A 64 3.68 4.23 7.16
CA PHE A 64 4.62 3.11 7.14
C PHE A 64 4.97 2.60 8.53
N ILE A 65 4.94 3.45 9.55
CA ILE A 65 5.05 3.02 10.95
C ILE A 65 3.84 2.13 11.28
N LEU A 66 2.65 2.55 10.87
CA LEU A 66 1.43 1.77 11.08
C LEU A 66 1.51 0.43 10.31
N ALA A 67 2.03 0.45 9.08
CA ALA A 67 2.22 -0.77 8.29
C ALA A 67 3.11 -1.78 9.02
N LYS A 68 4.20 -1.32 9.61
CA LYS A 68 5.09 -2.16 10.42
C LYS A 68 4.35 -2.81 11.58
N LYS A 69 3.60 -2.00 12.33
CA LYS A 69 2.87 -2.48 13.51
C LYS A 69 1.78 -3.49 13.13
N MET A 70 1.04 -3.19 12.07
CA MET A 70 -0.02 -4.07 11.61
C MET A 70 0.53 -5.38 11.03
N ALA A 71 1.66 -5.31 10.32
CA ALA A 71 2.32 -6.51 9.80
C ALA A 71 2.75 -7.44 10.94
N ALA A 72 3.34 -6.89 11.99
CA ALA A 72 3.74 -7.67 13.16
C ALA A 72 2.54 -8.34 13.83
N LYS A 73 1.45 -7.59 13.99
CA LYS A 73 0.21 -8.10 14.57
C LYS A 73 -0.42 -9.18 13.69
N MET A 74 -0.35 -9.00 12.38
CA MET A 74 -0.87 -9.96 11.39
C MET A 74 -0.13 -11.29 11.47
N MET A 75 1.20 -11.26 11.58
CA MET A 75 2.02 -12.46 11.75
C MET A 75 1.60 -13.25 12.99
N GLU A 76 1.38 -12.54 14.09
CA GLU A 76 0.97 -13.17 15.35
C GLU A 76 -0.46 -13.70 15.30
N ALA A 77 -1.39 -12.89 14.77
CA ALA A 77 -2.82 -13.24 14.78
C ALA A 77 -3.19 -14.31 13.77
N LEU A 78 -2.57 -14.29 12.59
CA LEU A 78 -2.93 -15.20 11.49
C LEU A 78 -1.96 -16.37 11.33
N HIS A 79 -0.85 -16.35 12.03
CA HIS A 79 0.20 -17.37 11.92
C HIS A 79 0.66 -17.54 10.46
N CYS A 80 0.73 -16.43 9.70
CA CYS A 80 1.22 -16.45 8.34
C CYS A 80 2.75 -16.57 8.33
N ASP A 81 3.29 -16.98 7.19
CA ASP A 81 4.73 -17.23 7.04
C ASP A 81 5.50 -15.99 6.62
N GLY A 82 4.81 -14.96 6.18
CA GLY A 82 5.41 -13.69 5.79
C GLY A 82 4.33 -12.66 5.49
N VAL A 83 4.74 -11.42 5.21
CA VAL A 83 3.83 -10.33 4.83
C VAL A 83 4.48 -9.53 3.71
N ASN A 84 3.74 -9.31 2.62
CA ASN A 84 4.13 -8.32 1.62
C ASN A 84 3.47 -6.99 1.98
N ILE A 85 4.27 -5.93 1.94
CA ILE A 85 3.78 -4.55 2.08
C ILE A 85 3.89 -3.95 0.69
N VAL A 86 2.74 -3.68 0.06
CA VAL A 86 2.68 -3.23 -1.33
C VAL A 86 1.98 -1.89 -1.40
N GLN A 87 2.58 -0.95 -2.13
CA GLN A 87 1.98 0.35 -2.36
C GLN A 87 2.20 0.72 -3.82
N ASN A 88 1.10 0.97 -4.54
CA ASN A 88 1.13 1.21 -5.97
C ASN A 88 0.80 2.66 -6.31
N ASN A 89 1.55 3.23 -7.24
CA ASN A 89 1.38 4.62 -7.68
C ASN A 89 1.27 4.65 -9.20
N GLY A 90 0.07 4.93 -9.68
CA GLY A 90 -0.24 4.99 -11.10
C GLY A 90 -0.81 3.70 -11.66
N VAL A 91 -1.54 3.83 -12.77
CA VAL A 91 -2.22 2.70 -13.43
C VAL A 91 -1.23 1.61 -13.85
N ALA A 92 -0.09 2.01 -14.44
CA ALA A 92 0.91 1.05 -14.91
C ALA A 92 1.53 0.22 -13.78
N ALA A 93 1.48 0.74 -12.55
CA ALA A 93 1.98 0.05 -11.36
C ALA A 93 0.91 -0.80 -10.66
N GLY A 94 -0.32 -0.81 -11.18
CA GLY A 94 -1.40 -1.59 -10.60
C GLY A 94 -2.34 -0.83 -9.67
N GLN A 95 -2.23 0.50 -9.61
CA GLN A 95 -3.16 1.29 -8.82
C GLN A 95 -4.51 1.36 -9.53
N THR A 96 -5.56 0.90 -8.86
CA THR A 96 -6.93 0.91 -9.41
C THR A 96 -7.84 1.93 -8.74
N VAL A 97 -7.56 2.29 -7.49
CA VAL A 97 -8.29 3.33 -6.76
C VAL A 97 -7.32 4.45 -6.44
N PHE A 98 -7.65 5.67 -6.86
CA PHE A 98 -6.75 6.83 -6.73
C PHE A 98 -6.95 7.56 -5.40
N HIS A 99 -6.80 6.80 -4.36
CA HIS A 99 -6.71 7.20 -2.97
C HIS A 99 -5.57 6.37 -2.40
N PHE A 100 -4.53 7.02 -1.90
CA PHE A 100 -3.35 6.33 -1.36
C PHE A 100 -3.78 5.19 -0.44
N HIS A 101 -3.22 4.02 -0.64
CA HIS A 101 -3.44 2.89 0.27
C HIS A 101 -2.25 1.95 0.24
N ILE A 102 -2.03 1.29 1.36
CA ILE A 102 -0.98 0.28 1.50
C ILE A 102 -1.68 -1.07 1.63
N HIS A 103 -1.27 -2.03 0.80
CA HIS A 103 -1.70 -3.42 0.92
C HIS A 103 -0.81 -4.14 1.93
N LEU A 104 -1.41 -4.85 2.86
CA LEU A 104 -0.74 -5.79 3.74
C LEU A 104 -1.24 -7.17 3.35
N ILE A 105 -0.37 -7.97 2.72
CA ILE A 105 -0.77 -9.27 2.18
C ILE A 105 -0.06 -10.36 2.97
N PRO A 106 -0.79 -11.06 3.87
CA PRO A 106 -0.19 -12.18 4.61
C PRO A 106 0.10 -13.31 3.62
N ARG A 107 1.29 -13.88 3.72
CA ARG A 107 1.70 -14.93 2.81
C ARG A 107 1.81 -16.24 3.56
N TYR A 108 1.34 -17.27 2.91
CA TYR A 108 1.29 -18.63 3.47
C TYR A 108 2.05 -19.57 2.55
N GLU A 109 2.78 -20.51 3.12
CA GLU A 109 3.52 -21.49 2.34
C GLU A 109 2.58 -22.18 1.35
N GLY A 110 2.93 -22.15 0.07
CA GLY A 110 2.14 -22.76 -0.98
C GLY A 110 0.94 -21.94 -1.49
N ASP A 111 0.76 -20.70 -1.03
CA ASP A 111 -0.30 -19.85 -1.56
C ASP A 111 -0.04 -19.50 -3.04
N LYS A 112 -1.08 -19.03 -3.74
CA LYS A 112 -1.00 -18.71 -5.18
C LYS A 112 -0.91 -17.21 -5.46
N ALA A 113 -0.74 -16.35 -4.44
CA ALA A 113 -0.68 -14.92 -4.65
C ALA A 113 0.59 -14.54 -5.41
N GLY A 114 0.45 -13.66 -6.41
CA GLY A 114 1.56 -13.25 -7.26
C GLY A 114 2.06 -11.85 -6.96
N VAL A 115 3.11 -11.73 -6.16
CA VAL A 115 3.82 -10.48 -5.94
C VAL A 115 5.28 -10.72 -6.31
N THR A 116 5.51 -11.14 -7.56
CA THR A 116 6.83 -11.51 -8.06
C THR A 116 7.02 -11.02 -9.49
N TRP A 117 8.26 -11.08 -9.96
CA TRP A 117 8.62 -10.70 -11.32
C TRP A 117 9.75 -11.62 -11.81
N THR A 118 9.94 -11.65 -13.13
CA THR A 118 11.08 -12.34 -13.72
C THR A 118 12.27 -11.38 -13.75
N PRO A 119 13.40 -11.73 -13.11
CA PRO A 119 14.57 -10.86 -13.14
C PRO A 119 15.07 -10.60 -14.55
N GLY A 120 15.38 -9.34 -14.84
CA GLY A 120 16.03 -8.95 -16.07
C GLY A 120 17.55 -8.82 -15.86
N THR A 121 18.20 -8.08 -16.74
CA THR A 121 19.64 -7.84 -16.66
C THR A 121 19.94 -6.34 -16.76
N LEU A 122 20.70 -5.84 -15.82
CA LEU A 122 21.18 -4.46 -15.87
C LEU A 122 22.42 -4.42 -16.77
N THR A 123 22.32 -3.75 -17.91
CA THR A 123 23.46 -3.57 -18.81
C THR A 123 24.27 -2.35 -18.38
N ASP A 124 25.56 -2.27 -18.80
CA ASP A 124 26.41 -1.11 -18.50
C ASP A 124 25.83 0.17 -19.11
N GLU A 125 25.33 0.08 -20.34
CA GLU A 125 24.71 1.20 -21.02
C GLU A 125 23.45 1.68 -20.29
N GLY A 126 22.57 0.76 -19.92
CA GLY A 126 21.34 1.07 -19.18
C GLY A 126 21.65 1.72 -17.82
N LYS A 127 22.67 1.19 -17.14
CA LYS A 127 23.11 1.75 -15.84
C LYS A 127 23.53 3.22 -16.00
N GLU A 128 24.38 3.51 -17.00
CA GLU A 128 24.86 4.87 -17.24
C GLU A 128 23.72 5.83 -17.57
N GLU A 129 22.79 5.40 -18.41
CA GLU A 129 21.62 6.20 -18.77
C GLU A 129 20.78 6.57 -17.55
N ILE A 130 20.53 5.60 -16.67
CA ILE A 130 19.73 5.83 -15.46
C ILE A 130 20.43 6.76 -14.48
N LEU A 131 21.75 6.55 -14.27
CA LEU A 131 22.53 7.43 -13.39
C LEU A 131 22.50 8.88 -13.87
N LYS A 132 22.64 9.10 -15.18
CA LYS A 132 22.58 10.45 -15.77
C LYS A 132 21.18 11.05 -15.60
N ALA A 133 20.15 10.25 -15.85
CA ALA A 133 18.77 10.72 -15.74
C ALA A 133 18.46 11.18 -14.30
N PHE A 134 18.89 10.42 -13.29
CA PHE A 134 18.68 10.81 -11.90
C PHE A 134 19.48 12.05 -11.53
N ALA A 135 20.74 12.15 -11.99
CA ALA A 135 21.59 13.30 -11.71
C ALA A 135 21.03 14.60 -12.31
N ALA A 136 20.24 14.50 -13.39
CA ALA A 136 19.64 15.66 -14.06
C ALA A 136 18.42 16.22 -13.33
N VAL A 137 17.84 15.49 -12.39
CA VAL A 137 16.67 15.91 -11.63
C VAL A 137 17.10 16.50 -10.30
N GLN A 138 16.61 17.69 -9.98
CA GLN A 138 16.88 18.34 -8.69
C GLN A 138 15.75 18.01 -7.72
N GLU A 139 16.11 17.83 -6.48
CA GLU A 139 15.15 17.58 -5.41
C GLU A 139 14.41 18.84 -4.97
#